data_2ae3f8b8f35b7ca64fed6f66e75367dc
#
_entry.id   2ae3f8b8f35b7ca64fed6f66e75367dc
#
_cell.length_a   1.000
_cell.length_b   1.000
_cell.length_c   1.000
_cell.angle_alpha   90.00
_cell.angle_beta   90.00
_cell.angle_gamma   90.00
#
_symmetry.space_group_name_H-M   'P 1'
#
loop_
_entity.id
_entity.type
_entity.pdbx_description
1 polymer ?
#
loop_
_entity_poly.entity_id
_entity_poly.type
_entity_poly.pdbx_seq_one_letter_code
_entity_poly.pdbx_strand_id
1 'polypeptide(L)'
;MRKAEKELKKQLKQDVEIPSVVRRKTDMAFTKIRNVAKEKKEKKADRIFMPRKRIAIVATALILAIGTGSIAAVQYAKWSDGVNTSVHGTDKQKEKLEKQGYTSYPNVSVTKNGVTVTATQCVADSYGAVISLKVEGYQPPKGKAATFGKLWFPDSRDTLSAGGGGFYEVSSNKDGSSNTVKEDGTMEYIIGLSACERGSLLNHKISIELTDIGYDLGKNEMKIEKKGVWNLEWILKGSDESQKFDINKEFGNTDVKLVSTEISALGLELISDYPKGCKYADMNGEHQPPSFAGVKMKDGKVYTYESVVDGSGEQFETGSSGKLYGKFTETVTTKKILEVKQIKALLFFKKSAGDSETYKAEDYYEIPLEVEK
;
A
#
# COMPACT_ATOMS: atom_id res chain seq x y z
N MET A 1 19.11 33.10 -22.11
CA MET A 1 19.22 31.63 -22.32
C MET A 1 20.64 31.10 -22.38
N ARG A 2 21.57 31.61 -23.21
CA ARG A 2 22.95 31.08 -23.38
C ARG A 2 23.86 31.11 -22.12
N LYS A 3 23.61 31.97 -21.14
CA LYS A 3 24.44 32.09 -19.92
C LYS A 3 24.13 30.97 -18.89
N ALA A 4 22.85 30.67 -18.68
CA ALA A 4 22.39 29.57 -17.78
C ALA A 4 22.83 28.20 -18.30
N GLU A 5 22.82 27.99 -19.62
CA GLU A 5 23.24 26.74 -20.24
C GLU A 5 24.76 26.50 -20.13
N LYS A 6 25.56 27.56 -20.15
CA LYS A 6 27.02 27.51 -19.92
C LYS A 6 27.34 27.20 -18.44
N GLU A 7 26.58 27.76 -17.50
CA GLU A 7 26.72 27.52 -16.07
C GLU A 7 26.37 26.06 -15.73
N LEU A 8 25.28 25.54 -16.29
CA LEU A 8 24.86 24.15 -16.12
C LEU A 8 25.89 23.15 -16.68
N LYS A 9 26.46 23.43 -17.86
CA LYS A 9 27.53 22.60 -18.42
C LYS A 9 28.83 22.64 -17.63
N LYS A 10 29.09 23.73 -16.88
CA LYS A 10 30.24 23.85 -15.99
C LYS A 10 30.05 23.05 -14.71
N GLN A 11 28.83 23.03 -14.14
CA GLN A 11 28.48 22.20 -12.97
C GLN A 11 28.47 20.71 -13.29
N LEU A 12 28.03 20.31 -14.50
CA LEU A 12 28.06 18.92 -14.96
C LEU A 12 29.44 18.36 -15.25
N LYS A 13 30.47 19.22 -15.34
CA LYS A 13 31.90 18.85 -15.56
C LYS A 13 32.71 18.84 -14.26
N GLN A 14 32.14 19.13 -13.13
CA GLN A 14 32.83 18.94 -11.86
C GLN A 14 32.94 17.44 -11.58
N ASP A 15 34.16 16.93 -11.45
CA ASP A 15 34.44 15.56 -11.04
C ASP A 15 33.83 15.34 -9.64
N VAL A 16 32.71 14.65 -9.59
CA VAL A 16 32.12 14.21 -8.33
C VAL A 16 32.95 13.05 -7.83
N GLU A 17 33.62 13.24 -6.72
CA GLU A 17 34.39 12.18 -6.05
C GLU A 17 33.42 11.06 -5.62
N ILE A 18 33.40 9.96 -6.38
CA ILE A 18 32.53 8.82 -6.10
C ILE A 18 33.10 8.08 -4.89
N PRO A 19 32.35 7.98 -3.77
CA PRO A 19 32.81 7.29 -2.57
C PRO A 19 33.32 5.87 -2.87
N SER A 20 34.41 5.46 -2.23
CA SER A 20 35.04 4.15 -2.46
C SER A 20 34.10 2.96 -2.27
N VAL A 21 33.08 3.10 -1.39
CA VAL A 21 32.02 2.10 -1.17
C VAL A 21 31.14 1.93 -2.43
N VAL A 22 30.86 3.02 -3.15
CA VAL A 22 30.07 2.99 -4.40
C VAL A 22 30.88 2.32 -5.50
N ARG A 23 32.15 2.69 -5.69
CA ARG A 23 33.05 2.03 -6.66
C ARG A 23 33.13 0.53 -6.40
N ARG A 24 33.39 0.11 -5.15
CA ARG A 24 33.48 -1.31 -4.79
C ARG A 24 32.19 -2.09 -5.07
N LYS A 25 31.02 -1.52 -4.75
CA LYS A 25 29.72 -2.17 -5.05
C LYS A 25 29.45 -2.27 -6.54
N THR A 26 29.81 -1.25 -7.30
CA THR A 26 29.69 -1.24 -8.76
C THR A 26 30.58 -2.32 -9.39
N ASP A 27 31.83 -2.44 -8.95
CA ASP A 27 32.77 -3.46 -9.43
C ASP A 27 32.29 -4.88 -9.09
N MET A 28 31.73 -5.09 -7.89
CA MET A 28 31.10 -6.36 -7.50
C MET A 28 29.89 -6.69 -8.38
N ALA A 29 29.06 -5.73 -8.72
CA ALA A 29 27.92 -5.92 -9.62
C ALA A 29 28.38 -6.30 -11.03
N PHE A 30 29.35 -5.59 -11.59
CA PHE A 30 29.93 -5.94 -12.90
C PHE A 30 30.61 -7.29 -12.91
N THR A 31 31.26 -7.68 -11.82
CA THR A 31 31.88 -9.02 -11.69
C THR A 31 30.82 -10.11 -11.68
N LYS A 32 29.71 -9.94 -10.95
CA LYS A 32 28.58 -10.88 -10.97
C LYS A 32 27.96 -11.00 -12.35
N ILE A 33 27.74 -9.89 -13.06
CA ILE A 33 27.22 -9.89 -14.43
C ILE A 33 28.15 -10.65 -15.39
N ARG A 34 29.46 -10.44 -15.30
CA ARG A 34 30.45 -11.15 -16.12
C ARG A 34 30.47 -12.66 -15.83
N ASN A 35 30.32 -13.07 -14.56
CA ASN A 35 30.30 -14.48 -14.18
C ASN A 35 29.02 -15.17 -14.67
N VAL A 36 27.85 -14.55 -14.54
CA VAL A 36 26.59 -15.08 -15.10
C VAL A 36 26.65 -15.17 -16.64
N ALA A 37 27.29 -14.22 -17.30
CA ALA A 37 27.48 -14.24 -18.73
C ALA A 37 28.47 -15.38 -19.19
N LYS A 38 29.48 -15.70 -18.38
CA LYS A 38 30.39 -16.85 -18.61
C LYS A 38 29.68 -18.19 -18.43
N GLU A 39 28.93 -18.37 -17.35
CA GLU A 39 28.16 -19.59 -17.11
C GLU A 39 27.12 -19.87 -18.21
N LYS A 40 26.51 -18.82 -18.78
CA LYS A 40 25.61 -18.96 -19.93
C LYS A 40 26.33 -19.35 -21.22
N LYS A 41 27.61 -19.01 -21.40
CA LYS A 41 28.41 -19.42 -22.55
C LYS A 41 28.85 -20.90 -22.44
N GLU A 42 29.16 -21.36 -21.25
CA GLU A 42 29.57 -22.75 -21.03
C GLU A 42 28.41 -23.77 -21.17
N LYS A 43 27.17 -23.37 -20.82
CA LYS A 43 25.95 -24.19 -20.98
C LYS A 43 25.39 -24.23 -22.43
N LYS A 44 26.01 -23.55 -23.40
CA LYS A 44 25.60 -23.55 -24.82
C LYS A 44 26.23 -24.66 -25.67
N ALA A 45 26.97 -25.60 -25.09
CA ALA A 45 27.66 -26.63 -25.82
C ALA A 45 26.81 -27.90 -26.08
N ASP A 46 25.62 -28.05 -25.50
CA ASP A 46 24.73 -29.19 -25.80
C ASP A 46 23.53 -28.75 -26.63
N ARG A 47 23.63 -29.04 -27.94
CA ARG A 47 22.56 -28.76 -28.92
C ARG A 47 21.45 -29.83 -28.77
N ILE A 48 20.31 -29.44 -28.20
CA ILE A 48 19.05 -30.17 -28.40
C ILE A 48 18.22 -29.44 -29.46
N PHE A 49 17.98 -30.16 -30.57
CA PHE A 49 17.17 -29.71 -31.70
C PHE A 49 15.69 -29.63 -31.28
N MET A 50 15.09 -28.43 -31.21
CA MET A 50 13.65 -28.26 -31.05
C MET A 50 13.00 -27.53 -32.23
N PRO A 51 11.80 -27.97 -32.66
CA PRO A 51 11.17 -27.44 -33.89
C PRO A 51 10.68 -26.00 -33.76
N ARG A 52 10.82 -25.26 -34.87
CA ARG A 52 10.67 -23.85 -35.07
C ARG A 52 9.30 -23.15 -34.78
N LYS A 53 8.36 -23.76 -34.05
CA LYS A 53 7.00 -23.22 -33.87
C LYS A 53 6.62 -22.80 -32.43
N ARG A 54 7.57 -22.68 -31.50
CA ARG A 54 7.30 -22.24 -30.11
C ARG A 54 8.32 -21.23 -29.55
N ILE A 55 8.84 -20.35 -30.41
CA ILE A 55 9.72 -19.25 -30.00
C ILE A 55 8.94 -17.95 -30.13
N ALA A 56 8.03 -17.71 -29.22
CA ALA A 56 7.46 -16.40 -29.00
C ALA A 56 6.77 -16.30 -27.65
N ILE A 57 7.34 -16.75 -26.57
CA ILE A 57 6.90 -16.38 -25.22
C ILE A 57 8.05 -16.82 -24.28
N VAL A 58 9.16 -16.17 -24.27
CA VAL A 58 10.07 -15.99 -23.13
C VAL A 58 11.02 -14.86 -23.52
N ALA A 59 10.50 -13.69 -23.62
CA ALA A 59 11.31 -12.51 -23.63
C ALA A 59 10.76 -11.62 -22.52
N THR A 60 11.58 -11.45 -21.53
CA THR A 60 11.53 -10.33 -20.62
C THR A 60 10.82 -10.55 -19.28
N ALA A 61 11.41 -11.35 -18.43
CA ALA A 61 11.33 -11.08 -17.01
C ALA A 61 12.78 -11.14 -16.48
N LEU A 62 13.58 -10.16 -16.84
CA LEU A 62 14.91 -9.96 -16.27
C LEU A 62 15.25 -8.48 -16.34
N ILE A 63 14.44 -7.66 -15.68
CA ILE A 63 14.94 -6.43 -15.10
C ILE A 63 15.17 -6.78 -13.64
N LEU A 64 16.42 -7.06 -13.35
CA LEU A 64 16.96 -7.19 -12.01
C LEU A 64 16.43 -6.06 -11.14
N ALA A 65 15.70 -6.42 -10.08
CA ALA A 65 15.56 -5.59 -8.92
C ALA A 65 16.96 -5.25 -8.39
N ILE A 66 17.59 -4.25 -8.96
CA ILE A 66 18.73 -3.59 -8.33
C ILE A 66 18.13 -2.68 -7.26
N GLY A 67 17.73 -3.33 -6.17
CA GLY A 67 17.49 -2.66 -4.92
C GLY A 67 18.83 -2.26 -4.33
N THR A 68 19.42 -1.21 -4.84
CA THR A 68 20.52 -0.53 -4.16
C THR A 68 20.28 0.95 -4.33
N GLY A 69 20.06 1.62 -3.21
CA GLY A 69 20.02 3.06 -3.15
C GLY A 69 21.19 3.69 -3.92
N SER A 70 20.95 4.01 -5.14
CA SER A 70 21.67 5.08 -5.78
C SER A 70 21.12 6.37 -5.18
N ILE A 71 21.94 7.02 -4.38
CA ILE A 71 21.83 8.44 -4.12
C ILE A 71 22.15 9.12 -5.45
N ALA A 72 21.28 8.93 -6.43
CA ALA A 72 21.15 9.80 -7.57
C ALA A 72 20.25 10.93 -7.09
N ALA A 73 20.65 12.15 -7.34
CA ALA A 73 20.00 13.39 -6.99
C ALA A 73 18.49 13.18 -6.75
N VAL A 74 18.05 13.34 -5.50
CA VAL A 74 16.65 13.26 -5.11
C VAL A 74 15.93 14.41 -5.79
N GLN A 75 15.60 14.22 -7.07
CA GLN A 75 14.42 14.80 -7.63
C GLN A 75 13.32 14.05 -6.88
N TYR A 76 12.72 14.70 -5.88
CA TYR A 76 11.59 14.16 -5.16
C TYR A 76 10.60 13.64 -6.19
N ALA A 77 10.51 12.33 -6.33
CA ALA A 77 9.56 11.75 -7.22
C ALA A 77 8.19 12.10 -6.65
N LYS A 78 7.48 12.99 -7.31
CA LYS A 78 6.16 13.42 -6.89
C LYS A 78 5.29 12.17 -6.83
N TRP A 79 4.58 11.98 -5.72
CA TRP A 79 3.61 10.91 -5.62
C TRP A 79 2.62 11.01 -6.77
N SER A 80 2.24 9.88 -7.32
CA SER A 80 1.23 9.82 -8.38
C SER A 80 -0.11 10.39 -7.89
N ASP A 81 -0.95 10.82 -8.82
CA ASP A 81 -2.23 11.44 -8.47
C ASP A 81 -3.13 10.48 -7.69
N GLY A 82 -3.16 9.22 -8.10
CA GLY A 82 -3.94 8.18 -7.42
C GLY A 82 -3.42 7.88 -6.02
N VAL A 83 -2.09 7.78 -5.82
CA VAL A 83 -1.50 7.62 -4.49
C VAL A 83 -1.79 8.84 -3.62
N ASN A 84 -1.71 10.05 -4.17
CA ASN A 84 -2.05 11.29 -3.46
C ASN A 84 -3.51 11.34 -3.01
N THR A 85 -4.41 10.74 -3.78
CA THR A 85 -5.84 10.66 -3.45
C THR A 85 -6.11 9.58 -2.41
N SER A 86 -5.38 8.47 -2.45
CA SER A 86 -5.54 7.35 -1.51
C SER A 86 -4.87 7.62 -0.16
N VAL A 87 -3.74 8.35 -0.14
CA VAL A 87 -3.02 8.68 1.10
C VAL A 87 -2.96 10.19 1.29
N HIS A 88 -3.84 10.68 2.16
CA HIS A 88 -3.97 12.10 2.41
C HIS A 88 -2.89 12.63 3.36
N GLY A 89 -2.17 13.64 2.93
CA GLY A 89 -1.16 14.31 3.73
C GLY A 89 -0.64 15.58 3.06
N THR A 90 0.03 16.41 3.82
CA THR A 90 0.75 17.59 3.30
C THR A 90 2.00 17.16 2.55
N ASP A 91 2.50 18.00 1.65
CA ASP A 91 3.75 17.72 0.92
C ASP A 91 4.93 17.47 1.87
N LYS A 92 4.99 18.20 2.98
CA LYS A 92 6.01 18.00 4.03
C LYS A 92 5.91 16.62 4.70
N GLN A 93 4.70 16.10 4.93
CA GLN A 93 4.50 14.75 5.48
C GLN A 93 4.93 13.69 4.46
N LYS A 94 4.55 13.84 3.19
CA LYS A 94 4.93 12.93 2.11
C LYS A 94 6.44 12.90 1.90
N GLU A 95 7.10 14.07 1.88
CA GLU A 95 8.56 14.19 1.80
C GLU A 95 9.25 13.48 2.98
N LYS A 96 8.67 13.57 4.18
CA LYS A 96 9.17 12.85 5.35
C LYS A 96 9.06 11.35 5.18
N LEU A 97 7.91 10.84 4.70
CA LEU A 97 7.71 9.40 4.44
C LEU A 97 8.68 8.87 3.40
N GLU A 98 8.96 9.63 2.34
CA GLU A 98 9.97 9.24 1.35
C GLU A 98 11.36 9.10 1.98
N LYS A 99 11.78 10.08 2.79
CA LYS A 99 13.06 10.04 3.51
C LYS A 99 13.16 8.86 4.48
N GLN A 100 12.04 8.43 5.04
CA GLN A 100 11.94 7.31 5.97
C GLN A 100 11.76 5.95 5.28
N GLY A 101 11.77 5.91 3.94
CA GLY A 101 11.74 4.66 3.17
C GLY A 101 10.35 4.03 3.00
N TYR A 102 9.26 4.77 3.27
CA TYR A 102 7.90 4.29 3.01
C TYR A 102 7.61 4.11 1.53
N THR A 103 8.29 4.86 0.66
CA THR A 103 8.06 4.83 -0.78
C THR A 103 9.07 3.95 -1.50
N SER A 104 8.61 3.16 -2.46
CA SER A 104 9.45 2.37 -3.36
C SER A 104 8.91 2.39 -4.79
N TYR A 105 9.79 2.11 -5.77
CA TYR A 105 9.51 2.20 -7.20
C TYR A 105 9.88 0.87 -7.86
N PRO A 106 8.94 -0.11 -7.93
CA PRO A 106 9.22 -1.45 -8.45
C PRO A 106 9.65 -1.47 -9.91
N ASN A 107 9.02 -0.67 -10.77
CA ASN A 107 9.23 -0.60 -12.21
C ASN A 107 9.12 -1.97 -12.90
N VAL A 108 8.20 -2.81 -12.43
CA VAL A 108 7.89 -4.12 -13.02
C VAL A 108 6.76 -3.94 -14.03
N SER A 109 6.96 -4.44 -15.25
CA SER A 109 6.01 -4.25 -16.36
C SER A 109 5.63 -5.57 -17.01
N VAL A 110 4.37 -5.68 -17.43
CA VAL A 110 3.86 -6.77 -18.26
C VAL A 110 3.06 -6.20 -19.42
N THR A 111 3.37 -6.65 -20.66
CA THR A 111 2.62 -6.28 -21.86
C THR A 111 1.86 -7.47 -22.41
N LYS A 112 0.55 -7.31 -22.64
CA LYS A 112 -0.33 -8.30 -23.29
C LYS A 112 -1.29 -7.59 -24.24
N ASN A 113 -1.45 -8.12 -25.44
CA ASN A 113 -2.39 -7.63 -26.45
C ASN A 113 -2.36 -6.10 -26.68
N GLY A 114 -1.13 -5.51 -26.64
CA GLY A 114 -0.89 -4.08 -26.83
C GLY A 114 -1.18 -3.23 -25.59
N VAL A 115 -1.52 -3.82 -24.45
CA VAL A 115 -1.69 -3.13 -23.16
C VAL A 115 -0.51 -3.43 -22.26
N THR A 116 0.12 -2.39 -21.74
CA THR A 116 1.22 -2.49 -20.76
C THR A 116 0.75 -2.02 -19.40
N VAL A 117 0.97 -2.85 -18.39
CA VAL A 117 0.74 -2.54 -16.98
C VAL A 117 2.08 -2.50 -16.27
N THR A 118 2.38 -1.39 -15.61
CA THR A 118 3.66 -1.17 -14.90
C THR A 118 3.40 -0.78 -13.45
N ALA A 119 3.96 -1.52 -12.49
CA ALA A 119 3.99 -1.11 -11.09
C ALA A 119 5.00 0.02 -10.93
N THR A 120 4.52 1.25 -10.76
CA THR A 120 5.36 2.46 -10.78
C THR A 120 5.75 2.95 -9.40
N GLN A 121 4.84 2.86 -8.44
CA GLN A 121 5.05 3.39 -7.09
C GLN A 121 4.33 2.55 -6.07
N CYS A 122 4.96 2.37 -4.90
CA CYS A 122 4.34 1.80 -3.71
C CYS A 122 4.62 2.71 -2.52
N VAL A 123 3.62 2.93 -1.69
CA VAL A 123 3.76 3.54 -0.37
C VAL A 123 3.28 2.52 0.64
N ALA A 124 4.17 2.04 1.50
CA ALA A 124 3.89 0.87 2.34
C ALA A 124 4.53 0.99 3.72
N ASP A 125 3.87 0.37 4.69
CA ASP A 125 4.40 0.10 6.02
C ASP A 125 4.05 -1.31 6.50
N SER A 126 4.22 -1.57 7.80
CA SER A 126 3.94 -2.86 8.41
C SER A 126 2.45 -3.26 8.40
N TYR A 127 1.54 -2.32 8.15
CA TYR A 127 0.09 -2.55 8.24
C TYR A 127 -0.60 -2.59 6.89
N GLY A 128 -0.01 -1.96 5.87
CA GLY A 128 -0.61 -1.97 4.55
C GLY A 128 0.24 -1.32 3.46
N ALA A 129 -0.32 -1.25 2.27
CA ALA A 129 0.32 -0.62 1.13
C ALA A 129 -0.70 0.00 0.18
N VAL A 130 -0.30 1.11 -0.43
CA VAL A 130 -0.95 1.68 -1.61
C VAL A 130 0.00 1.53 -2.80
N ILE A 131 -0.48 0.93 -3.87
CA ILE A 131 0.29 0.61 -5.07
C ILE A 131 -0.31 1.33 -6.26
N SER A 132 0.52 2.04 -7.01
CA SER A 132 0.15 2.66 -8.29
C SER A 132 0.65 1.81 -9.46
N LEU A 133 -0.27 1.45 -10.34
CA LEU A 133 0.00 0.80 -11.60
C LEU A 133 -0.31 1.77 -12.75
N LYS A 134 0.69 2.08 -13.59
CA LYS A 134 0.46 2.79 -14.86
C LYS A 134 -0.04 1.82 -15.90
N VAL A 135 -1.10 2.18 -16.63
CA VAL A 135 -1.70 1.40 -17.72
C VAL A 135 -1.62 2.19 -19.02
N GLU A 136 -1.03 1.57 -20.04
CA GLU A 136 -0.79 2.15 -21.38
C GLU A 136 -1.33 1.23 -22.48
N GLY A 137 -1.69 1.81 -23.65
CA GLY A 137 -2.11 1.04 -24.82
C GLY A 137 -3.60 0.64 -24.83
N TYR A 138 -4.38 1.15 -23.88
CA TYR A 138 -5.83 1.05 -23.87
C TYR A 138 -6.46 2.38 -23.49
N GLN A 139 -7.60 2.71 -24.08
CA GLN A 139 -8.43 3.85 -23.70
C GLN A 139 -9.91 3.42 -23.82
N PRO A 140 -10.72 3.60 -22.77
CA PRO A 140 -12.15 3.34 -22.85
C PRO A 140 -12.84 4.35 -23.78
N PRO A 141 -14.02 4.06 -24.29
CA PRO A 141 -14.84 5.04 -25.00
C PRO A 141 -15.09 6.29 -24.14
N LYS A 142 -15.23 7.44 -24.80
CA LYS A 142 -15.49 8.72 -24.11
C LYS A 142 -16.64 8.62 -23.11
N GLY A 143 -16.43 9.07 -21.89
CA GLY A 143 -17.43 9.05 -20.81
C GLY A 143 -17.63 7.67 -20.16
N LYS A 144 -16.76 6.70 -20.43
CA LYS A 144 -16.76 5.40 -19.77
C LYS A 144 -15.52 5.25 -18.89
N ALA A 145 -15.72 4.70 -17.69
CA ALA A 145 -14.62 4.35 -16.80
C ALA A 145 -13.98 3.04 -17.24
N ALA A 146 -12.64 3.01 -17.27
CA ALA A 146 -11.91 1.76 -17.47
C ALA A 146 -12.11 0.84 -16.26
N THR A 147 -12.08 -0.47 -16.51
CA THR A 147 -12.09 -1.49 -15.45
C THR A 147 -11.34 -2.74 -15.89
N PHE A 148 -10.72 -3.44 -14.90
CA PHE A 148 -10.26 -4.81 -15.10
C PHE A 148 -11.36 -5.80 -14.75
N GLY A 149 -11.42 -6.92 -15.44
CA GLY A 149 -12.40 -7.97 -15.19
C GLY A 149 -12.19 -8.66 -13.85
N LYS A 150 -10.92 -8.77 -13.42
CA LYS A 150 -10.55 -9.34 -12.12
C LYS A 150 -9.25 -8.75 -11.62
N LEU A 151 -9.21 -8.47 -10.33
CA LEU A 151 -8.00 -8.30 -9.54
C LEU A 151 -7.88 -9.51 -8.61
N TRP A 152 -6.72 -10.16 -8.61
CA TRP A 152 -6.44 -11.31 -7.77
C TRP A 152 -5.03 -11.23 -7.19
N PHE A 153 -4.85 -11.75 -5.97
CA PHE A 153 -3.58 -11.81 -5.28
C PHE A 153 -3.18 -13.28 -5.06
N PRO A 154 -2.46 -13.89 -6.02
CA PRO A 154 -1.92 -15.23 -5.83
C PRO A 154 -0.99 -15.26 -4.61
N ASP A 155 -1.00 -16.37 -3.88
CA ASP A 155 -0.11 -16.62 -2.73
C ASP A 155 -0.24 -15.65 -1.54
N SER A 156 -1.39 -14.95 -1.41
CA SER A 156 -1.57 -13.90 -0.39
C SER A 156 -2.36 -14.33 0.85
N ARG A 157 -2.73 -15.60 0.99
CA ARG A 157 -3.62 -16.07 2.08
C ARG A 157 -3.12 -15.75 3.47
N ASP A 158 -1.80 -15.82 3.68
CA ASP A 158 -1.17 -15.63 4.98
C ASP A 158 -0.56 -14.23 5.15
N THR A 159 -0.69 -13.36 4.14
CA THR A 159 -0.07 -12.04 4.15
C THR A 159 -1.07 -10.89 4.06
N LEU A 160 -2.22 -11.12 3.41
CA LEU A 160 -3.26 -10.10 3.18
C LEU A 160 -4.54 -10.43 3.93
N SER A 161 -5.05 -9.49 4.72
CA SER A 161 -6.41 -9.54 5.28
C SER A 161 -7.43 -9.00 4.28
N ALA A 162 -7.07 -7.97 3.54
CA ALA A 162 -7.91 -7.35 2.53
C ALA A 162 -7.08 -6.76 1.41
N GLY A 163 -7.66 -6.67 0.21
CA GLY A 163 -7.06 -5.98 -0.92
C GLY A 163 -8.11 -5.65 -1.97
N GLY A 164 -7.98 -4.48 -2.56
CA GLY A 164 -8.88 -4.02 -3.61
C GLY A 164 -8.22 -3.00 -4.51
N GLY A 165 -8.83 -2.68 -5.65
CA GLY A 165 -8.28 -1.69 -6.54
C GLY A 165 -9.29 -1.15 -7.53
N GLY A 166 -8.93 0.00 -8.13
CA GLY A 166 -9.74 0.69 -9.12
C GLY A 166 -8.91 1.68 -9.92
N PHE A 167 -9.44 2.08 -11.08
CA PHE A 167 -8.82 3.16 -11.84
C PHE A 167 -9.03 4.50 -11.15
N TYR A 168 -7.94 5.28 -11.09
CA TYR A 168 -8.00 6.66 -10.64
C TYR A 168 -8.86 7.49 -11.61
N GLU A 169 -9.83 8.20 -11.05
CA GLU A 169 -10.69 9.09 -11.82
C GLU A 169 -10.06 10.48 -11.95
N VAL A 170 -9.68 10.85 -13.18
CA VAL A 170 -9.12 12.16 -13.50
C VAL A 170 -10.18 13.26 -13.36
N SER A 171 -11.42 12.93 -13.73
CA SER A 171 -12.60 13.79 -13.56
C SER A 171 -13.87 12.99 -13.54
N SER A 172 -14.87 13.46 -12.79
CA SER A 172 -16.23 12.95 -12.80
C SER A 172 -17.19 14.03 -13.28
N ASN A 173 -18.16 13.65 -14.11
CA ASN A 173 -19.17 14.53 -14.64
C ASN A 173 -20.44 14.49 -13.79
N LYS A 174 -21.29 15.51 -13.92
CA LYS A 174 -22.57 15.58 -13.20
C LYS A 174 -23.57 14.48 -13.58
N ASP A 175 -23.39 13.85 -14.73
CA ASP A 175 -24.21 12.72 -15.20
C ASP A 175 -23.72 11.36 -14.66
N GLY A 176 -22.73 11.34 -13.77
CA GLY A 176 -22.13 10.12 -13.20
C GLY A 176 -21.13 9.43 -14.12
N SER A 177 -20.80 10.00 -15.28
CA SER A 177 -19.71 9.49 -16.11
C SER A 177 -18.37 9.94 -15.55
N SER A 178 -17.36 9.06 -15.59
CA SER A 178 -16.00 9.38 -15.13
C SER A 178 -14.99 9.22 -16.26
N ASN A 179 -13.90 9.99 -16.16
CA ASN A 179 -12.76 9.88 -17.07
C ASN A 179 -11.56 9.35 -16.29
N THR A 180 -11.02 8.23 -16.73
CA THR A 180 -9.83 7.59 -16.14
C THR A 180 -8.55 7.82 -16.95
N VAL A 181 -8.64 8.48 -18.11
CA VAL A 181 -7.51 8.75 -19.01
C VAL A 181 -6.89 10.09 -18.69
N LYS A 182 -5.59 10.10 -18.42
CA LYS A 182 -4.79 11.30 -18.21
C LYS A 182 -4.50 12.02 -19.54
N GLU A 183 -4.01 13.26 -19.47
CA GLU A 183 -3.69 14.08 -20.66
C GLU A 183 -2.65 13.43 -21.58
N ASP A 184 -1.71 12.65 -21.03
CA ASP A 184 -0.70 11.91 -21.78
C ASP A 184 -1.20 10.59 -22.38
N GLY A 185 -2.49 10.30 -22.24
CA GLY A 185 -3.13 9.08 -22.75
C GLY A 185 -2.91 7.85 -21.88
N THR A 186 -2.26 7.97 -20.73
CA THR A 186 -2.09 6.88 -19.77
C THR A 186 -3.26 6.83 -18.77
N MET A 187 -3.40 5.72 -18.07
CA MET A 187 -4.31 5.57 -16.94
C MET A 187 -3.54 5.08 -15.72
N GLU A 188 -4.10 5.29 -14.55
CA GLU A 188 -3.54 4.86 -13.28
C GLU A 188 -4.54 3.94 -12.57
N TYR A 189 -4.09 2.75 -12.20
CA TYR A 189 -4.86 1.81 -11.39
C TYR A 189 -4.26 1.74 -10.00
N ILE A 190 -5.05 2.01 -8.99
CA ILE A 190 -4.61 2.05 -7.59
C ILE A 190 -5.07 0.78 -6.89
N ILE A 191 -4.19 0.21 -6.08
CA ILE A 191 -4.47 -0.95 -5.26
C ILE A 191 -4.16 -0.60 -3.81
N GLY A 192 -5.13 -0.78 -2.92
CA GLY A 192 -4.96 -0.77 -1.48
C GLY A 192 -4.81 -2.19 -0.96
N LEU A 193 -3.89 -2.40 -0.03
CA LEU A 193 -3.64 -3.67 0.63
C LEU A 193 -3.59 -3.49 2.15
N SER A 194 -4.24 -4.38 2.87
CA SER A 194 -4.15 -4.47 4.33
C SER A 194 -3.45 -5.76 4.73
N ALA A 195 -2.51 -5.68 5.65
CA ALA A 195 -1.78 -6.83 6.17
C ALA A 195 -2.67 -7.72 7.04
N CYS A 196 -2.46 -9.04 7.02
CA CYS A 196 -3.06 -9.95 7.99
C CYS A 196 -2.53 -9.69 9.39
N GLU A 197 -1.23 -9.54 9.50
CA GLU A 197 -0.50 -9.27 10.72
C GLU A 197 0.53 -8.17 10.44
N ARG A 198 0.93 -7.47 11.48
CA ARG A 198 1.99 -6.46 11.39
C ARG A 198 3.22 -7.03 10.68
N GLY A 199 3.65 -6.37 9.60
CA GLY A 199 4.85 -6.73 8.84
C GLY A 199 4.68 -7.92 7.88
N SER A 200 3.52 -8.55 7.79
CA SER A 200 3.30 -9.70 6.90
C SER A 200 3.49 -9.38 5.41
N LEU A 201 3.38 -8.11 5.02
CA LEU A 201 3.56 -7.65 3.63
C LEU A 201 4.99 -7.23 3.32
N LEU A 202 5.69 -6.60 4.27
CA LEU A 202 7.00 -6.00 4.00
C LEU A 202 8.09 -7.06 3.80
N ASN A 203 8.93 -6.81 2.79
CA ASN A 203 10.02 -7.70 2.39
C ASN A 203 9.57 -9.09 1.87
N HIS A 204 8.28 -9.29 1.68
CA HIS A 204 7.72 -10.48 1.04
C HIS A 204 7.45 -10.23 -0.46
N LYS A 205 7.37 -11.34 -1.19
CA LYS A 205 6.96 -11.29 -2.60
C LYS A 205 5.48 -10.97 -2.64
N ILE A 206 5.12 -9.93 -3.41
CA ILE A 206 3.74 -9.65 -3.76
C ILE A 206 3.49 -10.10 -5.19
N SER A 207 2.35 -10.75 -5.41
CA SER A 207 1.90 -11.21 -6.72
C SER A 207 0.53 -10.61 -6.99
N ILE A 208 0.39 -9.92 -8.13
CA ILE A 208 -0.86 -9.29 -8.57
C ILE A 208 -1.21 -9.83 -9.94
N GLU A 209 -2.39 -10.39 -10.06
CA GLU A 209 -2.96 -10.82 -11.33
C GLU A 209 -4.15 -9.92 -11.69
N LEU A 210 -4.05 -9.28 -12.85
CA LEU A 210 -5.15 -8.54 -13.48
C LEU A 210 -5.61 -9.28 -14.72
N THR A 211 -6.90 -9.48 -14.89
CA THR A 211 -7.43 -10.15 -16.08
C THR A 211 -8.37 -9.22 -16.84
N ASP A 212 -8.29 -9.31 -18.15
CA ASP A 212 -9.14 -8.61 -19.11
C ASP A 212 -9.30 -7.10 -18.79
N ILE A 213 -9.27 -6.26 -19.77
CA ILE A 213 -9.54 -4.83 -19.58
C ILE A 213 -10.64 -4.38 -20.52
N GLY A 214 -11.47 -3.48 -20.04
CA GLY A 214 -12.57 -2.89 -20.78
C GLY A 214 -13.16 -1.71 -20.02
N TYR A 215 -14.46 -1.52 -20.10
CA TYR A 215 -15.13 -0.42 -19.42
C TYR A 215 -16.41 -0.86 -18.73
N ASP A 216 -16.76 -0.12 -17.69
CA ASP A 216 -17.95 -0.35 -16.88
C ASP A 216 -19.22 0.02 -17.66
N LEU A 217 -20.21 -0.88 -17.59
CA LEU A 217 -21.57 -0.68 -18.12
C LEU A 217 -22.58 -0.29 -17.03
N GLY A 218 -22.15 -0.29 -15.76
CA GLY A 218 -23.01 -0.18 -14.59
C GLY A 218 -23.64 -1.52 -14.18
N LYS A 219 -24.24 -1.58 -12.99
CA LYS A 219 -24.90 -2.79 -12.43
C LYS A 219 -23.97 -4.01 -12.33
N ASN A 220 -22.69 -3.79 -12.04
CA ASN A 220 -21.64 -4.83 -11.98
C ASN A 220 -21.39 -5.56 -13.32
N GLU A 221 -21.72 -4.94 -14.44
CA GLU A 221 -21.43 -5.45 -15.76
C GLU A 221 -20.27 -4.66 -16.41
N MET A 222 -19.41 -5.36 -17.15
CA MET A 222 -18.37 -4.72 -17.94
C MET A 222 -18.37 -5.22 -19.37
N LYS A 223 -17.93 -4.35 -20.29
CA LYS A 223 -17.59 -4.77 -21.66
C LYS A 223 -16.09 -5.00 -21.76
N ILE A 224 -15.69 -6.24 -21.98
CA ILE A 224 -14.28 -6.60 -22.23
C ILE A 224 -13.93 -6.18 -23.65
N GLU A 225 -12.82 -5.41 -23.80
CA GLU A 225 -12.31 -4.99 -25.11
C GLU A 225 -10.92 -5.59 -25.41
N LYS A 226 -10.11 -5.84 -24.39
CA LYS A 226 -8.82 -6.53 -24.52
C LYS A 226 -8.74 -7.68 -23.52
N LYS A 227 -8.71 -8.89 -24.04
CA LYS A 227 -8.46 -10.09 -23.21
C LYS A 227 -6.99 -10.19 -22.87
N GLY A 228 -6.66 -10.57 -21.63
CA GLY A 228 -5.27 -10.78 -21.21
C GLY A 228 -5.17 -11.12 -19.74
N VAL A 229 -3.98 -11.55 -19.35
CA VAL A 229 -3.59 -11.75 -17.96
C VAL A 229 -2.27 -11.04 -17.74
N TRP A 230 -2.24 -10.07 -16.84
CA TRP A 230 -1.06 -9.32 -16.43
C TRP A 230 -0.67 -9.76 -15.03
N ASN A 231 0.39 -10.56 -14.94
CA ASN A 231 0.95 -11.02 -13.67
C ASN A 231 2.18 -10.18 -13.34
N LEU A 232 2.10 -9.40 -12.27
CA LEU A 232 3.19 -8.59 -11.76
C LEU A 232 3.67 -9.18 -10.43
N GLU A 233 4.99 -9.33 -10.27
CA GLU A 233 5.59 -9.86 -9.05
C GLU A 233 6.83 -9.06 -8.67
N TRP A 234 6.94 -8.69 -7.39
CA TRP A 234 8.13 -8.05 -6.84
C TRP A 234 8.19 -8.22 -5.32
N ILE A 235 9.30 -7.83 -4.70
CA ILE A 235 9.41 -7.75 -3.24
C ILE A 235 8.89 -6.39 -2.80
N LEU A 236 7.82 -6.34 -2.00
CA LEU A 236 7.28 -5.09 -1.48
C LEU A 236 8.26 -4.48 -0.47
N LYS A 237 8.64 -3.24 -0.73
CA LYS A 237 9.49 -2.43 0.16
C LYS A 237 8.69 -1.29 0.75
N GLY A 238 9.00 -0.96 1.98
CA GLY A 238 8.37 0.10 2.76
C GLY A 238 9.14 0.32 4.06
N SER A 239 8.53 0.99 5.02
CA SER A 239 9.10 1.25 6.34
C SER A 239 8.39 0.43 7.41
N ASP A 240 9.14 -0.07 8.38
CA ASP A 240 8.61 -0.71 9.59
C ASP A 240 8.67 0.23 10.81
N GLU A 241 8.93 1.53 10.58
CA GLU A 241 8.94 2.52 11.65
C GLU A 241 7.57 2.65 12.30
N SER A 242 7.51 2.35 13.59
CA SER A 242 6.32 2.44 14.42
C SER A 242 6.69 2.85 15.84
N GLN A 243 5.70 3.26 16.61
CA GLN A 243 5.84 3.54 18.04
C GLN A 243 4.86 2.68 18.83
N LYS A 244 5.39 1.90 19.77
CA LYS A 244 4.60 1.08 20.68
C LYS A 244 4.24 1.86 21.95
N PHE A 245 3.02 1.63 22.44
CA PHE A 245 2.49 2.17 23.68
C PHE A 245 1.90 1.02 24.50
N ASP A 246 2.42 0.80 25.71
CA ASP A 246 1.84 -0.10 26.68
C ASP A 246 0.79 0.68 27.49
N ILE A 247 -0.48 0.32 27.34
CA ILE A 247 -1.62 1.13 27.80
C ILE A 247 -2.26 0.57 29.05
N ASN A 248 -2.69 -0.70 29.02
CA ASN A 248 -3.36 -1.41 30.12
C ASN A 248 -4.53 -0.65 30.77
N LYS A 249 -5.36 0.01 29.95
CA LYS A 249 -6.53 0.80 30.39
C LYS A 249 -7.83 0.11 30.02
N GLU A 250 -8.78 0.07 30.98
CA GLU A 250 -10.13 -0.42 30.73
C GLU A 250 -10.96 0.60 29.94
N PHE A 251 -11.86 0.10 29.12
CA PHE A 251 -12.87 0.90 28.43
C PHE A 251 -14.03 1.19 29.39
N GLY A 252 -13.88 2.23 30.21
CA GLY A 252 -14.88 2.58 31.22
C GLY A 252 -15.11 1.41 32.20
N ASN A 253 -16.39 0.94 32.32
CA ASN A 253 -16.79 -0.16 33.20
C ASN A 253 -17.08 -1.45 32.42
N THR A 254 -16.30 -1.75 31.39
CA THR A 254 -16.57 -2.89 30.49
C THR A 254 -15.84 -4.17 30.87
N ASP A 255 -14.88 -4.14 31.78
CA ASP A 255 -13.89 -5.18 32.06
C ASP A 255 -12.95 -5.48 30.86
N VAL A 256 -13.18 -4.89 29.67
CA VAL A 256 -12.31 -5.01 28.51
C VAL A 256 -11.17 -4.00 28.63
N LYS A 257 -9.95 -4.46 28.35
CA LYS A 257 -8.74 -3.62 28.42
C LYS A 257 -8.12 -3.44 27.06
N LEU A 258 -7.77 -2.20 26.70
CA LEU A 258 -6.75 -1.96 25.68
C LEU A 258 -5.38 -2.21 26.33
N VAL A 259 -4.71 -3.29 25.94
CA VAL A 259 -3.42 -3.71 26.51
C VAL A 259 -2.30 -2.86 25.93
N SER A 260 -2.23 -2.77 24.62
CA SER A 260 -1.20 -2.01 23.91
C SER A 260 -1.68 -1.58 22.54
N THR A 261 -0.97 -0.62 21.98
CA THR A 261 -1.06 -0.26 20.57
C THR A 261 0.33 -0.03 20.00
N GLU A 262 0.47 -0.28 18.71
CA GLU A 262 1.64 0.10 17.95
C GLU A 262 1.19 0.89 16.72
N ILE A 263 1.73 2.10 16.54
CA ILE A 263 1.23 3.08 15.57
C ILE A 263 2.38 3.47 14.64
N SER A 264 2.14 3.39 13.34
CA SER A 264 2.99 3.92 12.28
C SER A 264 2.37 5.15 11.62
N ALA A 265 2.97 5.62 10.53
CA ALA A 265 2.41 6.73 9.77
C ALA A 265 1.18 6.33 8.93
N LEU A 266 1.02 5.05 8.55
CA LEU A 266 -0.03 4.57 7.65
C LEU A 266 -0.94 3.51 8.27
N GLY A 267 -0.75 3.20 9.56
CA GLY A 267 -1.57 2.20 10.22
C GLY A 267 -1.28 2.04 11.70
N LEU A 268 -2.06 1.19 12.32
CA LEU A 268 -1.89 0.86 13.74
C LEU A 268 -2.40 -0.55 14.03
N GLU A 269 -1.87 -1.12 15.10
CA GLU A 269 -2.32 -2.36 15.70
C GLU A 269 -2.81 -2.08 17.12
N LEU A 270 -3.94 -2.65 17.46
CA LEU A 270 -4.59 -2.54 18.78
C LEU A 270 -4.70 -3.93 19.36
N ILE A 271 -4.21 -4.11 20.58
CA ILE A 271 -4.33 -5.38 21.31
C ILE A 271 -5.21 -5.14 22.51
N SER A 272 -6.37 -5.79 22.52
CA SER A 272 -7.34 -5.77 23.62
C SER A 272 -7.42 -7.13 24.30
N ASP A 273 -7.74 -7.13 25.61
CA ASP A 273 -7.97 -8.34 26.40
C ASP A 273 -9.43 -8.39 26.87
N TYR A 274 -10.07 -9.53 26.59
CA TYR A 274 -11.47 -9.81 26.93
C TYR A 274 -11.54 -10.90 28.00
N PRO A 275 -11.87 -10.57 29.25
CA PRO A 275 -12.02 -11.57 30.30
C PRO A 275 -13.10 -12.59 29.94
N LYS A 276 -12.90 -13.84 30.34
CA LYS A 276 -13.89 -14.89 30.14
C LYS A 276 -15.19 -14.55 30.85
N GLY A 277 -16.30 -14.54 30.10
CA GLY A 277 -17.61 -14.19 30.62
C GLY A 277 -17.91 -12.69 30.61
N CYS A 278 -17.06 -11.87 30.06
CA CYS A 278 -17.33 -10.46 29.81
C CYS A 278 -18.58 -10.30 28.94
N LYS A 279 -19.51 -9.43 29.34
CA LYS A 279 -20.75 -9.18 28.59
C LYS A 279 -20.48 -8.44 27.25
N TYR A 280 -19.40 -7.66 27.17
CA TYR A 280 -18.98 -6.93 25.97
C TYR A 280 -18.24 -7.81 24.97
N ALA A 281 -18.08 -9.08 25.25
CA ALA A 281 -17.41 -10.03 24.38
C ALA A 281 -18.36 -10.72 23.38
N ASP A 282 -19.64 -10.36 23.35
CA ASP A 282 -20.63 -10.91 22.42
C ASP A 282 -20.84 -9.97 21.23
N MET A 283 -20.30 -10.35 20.06
CA MET A 283 -20.41 -9.58 18.81
C MET A 283 -21.85 -9.38 18.35
N ASN A 284 -22.76 -10.27 18.73
CA ASN A 284 -24.18 -10.22 18.38
C ASN A 284 -25.08 -9.80 19.57
N GLY A 285 -24.45 -9.47 20.69
CA GLY A 285 -25.15 -9.13 21.91
C GLY A 285 -25.57 -7.67 21.99
N GLU A 286 -26.33 -7.35 23.05
CA GLU A 286 -26.73 -5.96 23.37
C GLU A 286 -25.53 -5.06 23.70
N HIS A 287 -24.46 -5.65 24.24
CA HIS A 287 -23.21 -4.96 24.58
C HIS A 287 -22.10 -5.38 23.62
N GLN A 288 -21.92 -4.60 22.58
CA GLN A 288 -20.88 -4.87 21.58
C GLN A 288 -19.48 -4.48 22.10
N PRO A 289 -18.42 -5.15 21.60
CA PRO A 289 -17.05 -4.79 21.91
C PRO A 289 -16.75 -3.32 21.53
N PRO A 290 -15.95 -2.61 22.35
CA PRO A 290 -15.40 -1.33 21.91
C PRO A 290 -14.58 -1.51 20.64
N SER A 291 -14.93 -0.83 19.56
CA SER A 291 -14.22 -0.86 18.29
C SER A 291 -13.52 0.48 18.02
N PHE A 292 -12.43 0.47 17.25
CA PHE A 292 -11.70 1.68 16.92
C PHE A 292 -12.60 2.70 16.22
N ALA A 293 -12.55 3.95 16.67
CA ALA A 293 -13.38 5.04 16.17
C ALA A 293 -12.58 6.22 15.61
N GLY A 294 -11.27 6.23 15.84
CA GLY A 294 -10.43 7.30 15.33
C GLY A 294 -9.35 7.78 16.29
N VAL A 295 -8.78 8.92 16.01
CA VAL A 295 -7.70 9.53 16.81
C VAL A 295 -7.99 10.97 17.16
N LYS A 296 -7.60 11.41 18.36
CA LYS A 296 -7.63 12.79 18.81
C LYS A 296 -6.19 13.31 18.84
N MET A 297 -5.97 14.44 18.18
CA MET A 297 -4.66 15.06 18.09
C MET A 297 -4.41 16.02 19.26
N LYS A 298 -3.16 16.39 19.53
CA LYS A 298 -2.78 17.34 20.59
C LYS A 298 -3.28 18.75 20.33
N ASP A 299 -3.50 19.13 19.07
CA ASP A 299 -4.12 20.40 18.67
C ASP A 299 -5.65 20.43 18.85
N GLY A 300 -6.24 19.34 19.32
CA GLY A 300 -7.67 19.16 19.57
C GLY A 300 -8.46 18.64 18.37
N LYS A 301 -7.86 18.52 17.19
CA LYS A 301 -8.53 17.91 16.03
C LYS A 301 -8.86 16.45 16.30
N VAL A 302 -10.02 16.03 15.83
CA VAL A 302 -10.46 14.64 15.85
C VAL A 302 -10.52 14.13 14.40
N TYR A 303 -9.86 13.01 14.16
CA TYR A 303 -10.01 12.25 12.93
C TYR A 303 -10.88 11.05 13.24
N THR A 304 -12.12 11.09 12.74
CA THR A 304 -13.11 10.01 12.90
C THR A 304 -12.75 8.79 12.07
N TYR A 305 -13.41 7.68 12.31
CA TYR A 305 -13.25 6.42 11.58
C TYR A 305 -13.29 6.66 10.05
N GLU A 306 -14.36 7.30 9.55
CA GLU A 306 -14.53 7.56 8.12
C GLU A 306 -13.43 8.45 7.53
N SER A 307 -12.83 9.33 8.34
CA SER A 307 -11.80 10.26 7.89
C SER A 307 -10.40 9.68 7.90
N VAL A 308 -10.15 8.63 8.68
CA VAL A 308 -8.80 8.09 8.90
C VAL A 308 -8.62 6.65 8.43
N VAL A 309 -9.63 5.80 8.54
CA VAL A 309 -9.53 4.38 8.21
C VAL A 309 -9.71 4.14 6.71
N ASP A 310 -8.83 3.33 6.14
CA ASP A 310 -8.93 2.80 4.77
C ASP A 310 -9.38 1.34 4.80
N GLY A 311 -8.85 0.54 5.73
CA GLY A 311 -9.21 -0.84 5.93
C GLY A 311 -8.88 -1.31 7.33
N SER A 312 -9.53 -2.37 7.78
CA SER A 312 -9.23 -3.03 9.04
C SER A 312 -9.24 -4.55 8.89
N GLY A 313 -8.45 -5.21 9.70
CA GLY A 313 -8.43 -6.66 9.87
C GLY A 313 -8.53 -7.01 11.34
N GLU A 314 -9.21 -8.09 11.67
CA GLU A 314 -9.44 -8.53 13.04
C GLU A 314 -8.98 -9.98 13.21
N GLN A 315 -8.28 -10.25 14.32
CA GLN A 315 -7.85 -11.60 14.70
C GLN A 315 -8.24 -11.89 16.14
N PHE A 316 -8.78 -13.07 16.35
CA PHE A 316 -9.17 -13.56 17.66
C PHE A 316 -8.34 -14.79 18.04
N GLU A 317 -7.71 -14.78 19.20
CA GLU A 317 -6.98 -15.96 19.68
C GLU A 317 -7.91 -17.13 20.02
N THR A 318 -9.11 -16.84 20.54
CA THR A 318 -10.08 -17.87 20.91
C THR A 318 -11.50 -17.32 20.89
N GLY A 319 -12.43 -18.12 20.39
CA GLY A 319 -13.85 -17.82 20.42
C GLY A 319 -14.65 -18.92 19.73
N SER A 320 -15.73 -19.35 20.33
CA SER A 320 -16.76 -20.16 19.67
C SER A 320 -18.07 -19.41 19.72
N SER A 321 -18.84 -19.44 18.65
CA SER A 321 -20.19 -18.88 18.56
C SER A 321 -20.35 -17.37 18.84
N GLY A 322 -19.42 -16.54 18.34
CA GLY A 322 -19.54 -15.08 18.42
C GLY A 322 -19.17 -14.46 19.77
N LYS A 323 -18.65 -15.24 20.72
CA LYS A 323 -18.15 -14.76 22.01
C LYS A 323 -16.64 -14.67 22.00
N LEU A 324 -16.12 -13.49 22.33
CA LEU A 324 -14.70 -13.21 22.43
C LEU A 324 -14.19 -13.49 23.85
N TYR A 325 -12.99 -14.06 23.97
CA TYR A 325 -12.23 -14.08 25.21
C TYR A 325 -10.74 -14.24 24.90
N GLY A 326 -9.89 -13.72 25.79
CA GLY A 326 -8.46 -13.64 25.55
C GLY A 326 -8.09 -12.41 24.72
N LYS A 327 -6.97 -12.49 24.02
CA LYS A 327 -6.49 -11.39 23.21
C LYS A 327 -7.28 -11.25 21.91
N PHE A 328 -7.58 -10.01 21.60
CA PHE A 328 -8.13 -9.56 20.34
C PHE A 328 -7.17 -8.55 19.70
N THR A 329 -6.77 -8.80 18.47
CA THR A 329 -5.91 -7.92 17.71
C THR A 329 -6.71 -7.30 16.57
N GLU A 330 -6.74 -5.98 16.51
CA GLU A 330 -7.30 -5.20 15.41
C GLU A 330 -6.16 -4.49 14.70
N THR A 331 -6.01 -4.71 13.39
CA THR A 331 -5.06 -4.01 12.52
C THR A 331 -5.83 -3.03 11.66
N VAL A 332 -5.41 -1.77 11.65
CA VAL A 332 -6.06 -0.69 10.91
C VAL A 332 -5.07 -0.08 9.93
N THR A 333 -5.43 -0.01 8.66
CA THR A 333 -4.73 0.81 7.66
C THR A 333 -5.39 2.18 7.55
N THR A 334 -4.59 3.21 7.34
CA THR A 334 -5.10 4.57 7.32
C THR A 334 -4.90 5.24 5.95
N LYS A 335 -5.94 5.94 5.49
CA LYS A 335 -5.87 6.82 4.31
C LYS A 335 -5.32 8.20 4.61
N LYS A 336 -4.92 8.47 5.85
CA LYS A 336 -4.32 9.73 6.29
C LYS A 336 -2.99 9.48 6.97
N ILE A 337 -1.97 10.25 6.61
CA ILE A 337 -0.66 10.18 7.26
C ILE A 337 -0.80 10.62 8.72
N LEU A 338 -0.51 9.71 9.64
CA LEU A 338 -0.52 9.95 11.07
C LEU A 338 0.82 10.51 11.53
N GLU A 339 0.78 11.63 12.25
CA GLU A 339 1.92 12.11 13.01
C GLU A 339 1.85 11.55 14.42
N VAL A 340 2.40 10.35 14.63
CA VAL A 340 2.26 9.56 15.87
C VAL A 340 2.52 10.39 17.11
N LYS A 341 3.57 11.21 17.12
CA LYS A 341 3.92 12.10 18.26
C LYS A 341 2.87 13.20 18.53
N GLN A 342 1.97 13.47 17.61
CA GLN A 342 0.90 14.45 17.75
C GLN A 342 -0.43 13.81 18.15
N ILE A 343 -0.52 12.50 18.22
CA ILE A 343 -1.71 11.82 18.72
C ILE A 343 -1.77 12.01 20.25
N LYS A 344 -2.91 12.50 20.73
CA LYS A 344 -3.20 12.66 22.15
C LYS A 344 -3.88 11.44 22.73
N ALA A 345 -4.85 10.89 21.98
CA ALA A 345 -5.65 9.76 22.42
C ALA A 345 -6.18 8.95 21.24
N LEU A 346 -6.43 7.67 21.48
CA LEU A 346 -7.25 6.83 20.61
C LEU A 346 -8.71 6.93 21.05
N LEU A 347 -9.60 6.86 20.07
CA LEU A 347 -11.05 6.90 20.28
C LEU A 347 -11.64 5.53 19.95
N PHE A 348 -12.60 5.08 20.77
CA PHE A 348 -13.31 3.83 20.54
C PHE A 348 -14.82 4.06 20.71
N PHE A 349 -15.62 3.44 19.87
CA PHE A 349 -17.08 3.52 19.98
C PHE A 349 -17.58 2.82 21.26
N LYS A 350 -18.49 3.47 21.97
CA LYS A 350 -19.21 2.86 23.13
C LYS A 350 -20.34 1.96 22.70
N LYS A 351 -20.85 2.17 21.50
CA LYS A 351 -21.91 1.35 20.88
C LYS A 351 -21.49 1.10 19.44
N SER A 352 -21.95 0.00 18.86
CA SER A 352 -21.76 -0.24 17.43
C SER A 352 -22.08 1.01 16.62
N ALA A 353 -21.28 1.27 15.58
CA ALA A 353 -21.51 2.32 14.60
C ALA A 353 -22.80 2.04 13.81
N GLY A 354 -23.95 2.16 14.46
CA GLY A 354 -25.24 2.24 13.78
C GLY A 354 -25.41 3.65 13.24
N ASP A 355 -25.60 3.80 11.95
CA ASP A 355 -26.13 4.89 11.11
C ASP A 355 -26.16 6.35 11.64
N SER A 356 -25.32 6.74 12.57
CA SER A 356 -25.26 8.10 13.09
C SER A 356 -24.11 8.87 12.45
N GLU A 357 -24.43 9.75 11.51
CA GLU A 357 -23.48 10.64 10.82
C GLU A 357 -22.79 11.68 11.76
N THR A 358 -23.20 11.78 13.02
CA THR A 358 -22.66 12.76 13.98
C THR A 358 -22.45 12.15 15.35
N TYR A 359 -21.23 11.68 15.60
CA TYR A 359 -20.82 11.25 16.93
C TYR A 359 -20.45 12.44 17.82
N LYS A 360 -20.91 12.41 19.08
CA LYS A 360 -20.52 13.35 20.10
C LYS A 360 -19.42 12.76 20.99
N ALA A 361 -18.68 13.62 21.70
CA ALA A 361 -17.61 13.17 22.60
C ALA A 361 -18.06 12.13 23.63
N GLU A 362 -19.33 12.16 24.03
CA GLU A 362 -19.97 11.19 24.95
C GLU A 362 -20.12 9.78 24.37
N ASP A 363 -20.06 9.64 23.02
CA ASP A 363 -20.21 8.37 22.31
C ASP A 363 -18.91 7.58 22.24
N TYR A 364 -17.78 8.16 22.69
CA TYR A 364 -16.47 7.54 22.62
C TYR A 364 -15.89 7.22 23.99
N TYR A 365 -15.11 6.13 24.06
CA TYR A 365 -14.05 5.98 25.04
C TYR A 365 -12.82 6.71 24.51
N GLU A 366 -12.26 7.63 25.30
CA GLU A 366 -11.00 8.30 24.99
C GLU A 366 -9.87 7.66 25.80
N ILE A 367 -8.95 6.99 25.13
CA ILE A 367 -7.78 6.34 25.73
C ILE A 367 -6.54 7.19 25.43
N PRO A 368 -6.01 7.93 26.40
CA PRO A 368 -4.84 8.76 26.21
C PRO A 368 -3.60 7.92 25.88
N LEU A 369 -2.79 8.40 24.94
CA LEU A 369 -1.45 7.92 24.67
C LEU A 369 -0.46 8.71 25.52
N GLU A 370 -0.14 8.19 26.70
CA GLU A 370 0.90 8.75 27.54
C GLU A 370 2.25 8.22 27.03
N VAL A 371 3.12 9.13 26.58
CA VAL A 371 4.52 8.81 26.36
C VAL A 371 5.15 8.81 27.74
N GLU A 372 5.59 7.67 28.25
CA GLU A 372 6.45 7.65 29.43
C GLU A 372 7.65 8.57 29.14
N LYS A 373 7.88 9.52 30.06
CA LYS A 373 8.95 10.52 29.96
C LYS A 373 10.28 9.91 30.34
#